data_c2cb693aa53f174e6a6e380bb735083a
#
_entry.id   c2cb693aa53f174e6a6e380bb735083a
#
_cell.length_a   1.000
_cell.length_b   1.000
_cell.length_c   1.000
_cell.angle_alpha   90.00
_cell.angle_beta   90.00
_cell.angle_gamma   90.00
#
_symmetry.space_group_name_H-M   'P 1'
#
loop_
_entity.id
_entity.type
_entity.pdbx_description
1 polymer ?
#
loop_
_entity_poly.entity_id
_entity_poly.type
_entity_poly.pdbx_seq_one_letter_code
_entity_poly.pdbx_strand_id
1 'polypeptide(L)'
;ARRRFDELYAQCKPQIDAEAEEVRAAGGLFIIGTERHESRRIDNQLRGRAGRQGDPGASRFYLSLEDDLMRLFGGDRVSSLMDTLKLDEDTPIENRMITSTLESAQKKLEGRNFEIRKNVLKYDDVMNQQREIIYGQRRKVLDGEDISTEMHKMLRENIDSSCAQFLAGD
;
A
#
# COMPACT_ATOMS: atom_id res chain seq x y z
N ALA A 1 -38.23 -4.92 -21.08
CA ALA A 1 -36.93 -4.34 -20.75
C ALA A 1 -35.93 -4.60 -21.88
N ARG A 2 -35.73 -5.86 -22.34
CA ARG A 2 -34.69 -6.25 -23.33
C ARG A 2 -34.87 -5.55 -24.67
N ARG A 3 -36.11 -5.52 -25.25
CA ARG A 3 -36.38 -4.81 -26.49
C ARG A 3 -36.04 -3.31 -26.43
N ARG A 4 -36.35 -2.66 -25.32
CA ARG A 4 -36.04 -1.24 -25.13
C ARG A 4 -34.54 -0.98 -25.02
N PHE A 5 -33.82 -1.93 -24.39
CA PHE A 5 -32.35 -1.91 -24.34
C PHE A 5 -31.75 -2.03 -25.76
N ASP A 6 -32.20 -3.02 -26.52
CA ASP A 6 -31.70 -3.25 -27.90
C ASP A 6 -31.94 -2.07 -28.82
N GLU A 7 -33.11 -1.41 -28.72
CA GLU A 7 -33.43 -0.18 -29.46
C GLU A 7 -32.47 0.96 -29.09
N LEU A 8 -32.29 1.24 -27.81
CA LEU A 8 -31.39 2.30 -27.34
C LEU A 8 -29.93 2.01 -27.68
N TYR A 9 -29.52 0.76 -27.55
CA TYR A 9 -28.17 0.34 -27.91
C TYR A 9 -27.89 0.55 -29.41
N ALA A 10 -28.83 0.17 -30.27
CA ALA A 10 -28.71 0.37 -31.71
C ALA A 10 -28.66 1.85 -32.10
N GLN A 11 -29.34 2.73 -31.34
CA GLN A 11 -29.31 4.17 -31.58
C GLN A 11 -27.98 4.81 -31.14
N CYS A 12 -27.44 4.41 -29.96
CA CYS A 12 -26.26 5.05 -29.40
C CYS A 12 -24.95 4.48 -29.96
N LYS A 13 -24.93 3.18 -30.30
CA LYS A 13 -23.68 2.50 -30.69
C LYS A 13 -22.94 3.12 -31.89
N PRO A 14 -23.61 3.50 -33.00
CA PRO A 14 -22.89 4.07 -34.14
C PRO A 14 -22.17 5.37 -33.82
N GLN A 15 -22.78 6.21 -32.97
CA GLN A 15 -22.15 7.46 -32.53
C GLN A 15 -20.95 7.19 -31.67
N ILE A 16 -21.08 6.28 -30.71
CA ILE A 16 -19.98 5.90 -29.79
C ILE A 16 -18.81 5.28 -30.58
N ASP A 17 -19.11 4.44 -31.58
CA ASP A 17 -18.08 3.81 -32.41
C ASP A 17 -17.31 4.87 -33.23
N ALA A 18 -18.01 5.89 -33.79
CA ALA A 18 -17.38 7.02 -34.50
C ALA A 18 -16.48 7.85 -33.54
N GLU A 19 -16.99 8.23 -32.37
CA GLU A 19 -16.25 8.97 -31.38
C GLU A 19 -15.01 8.17 -30.87
N ALA A 20 -15.12 6.84 -30.74
CA ALA A 20 -14.00 5.99 -30.35
C ALA A 20 -12.87 5.99 -31.39
N GLU A 21 -13.20 6.04 -32.69
CA GLU A 21 -12.19 6.16 -33.75
C GLU A 21 -11.50 7.53 -33.72
N GLU A 22 -12.24 8.61 -33.47
CA GLU A 22 -11.66 9.94 -33.29
C GLU A 22 -10.70 9.99 -32.11
N VAL A 23 -11.07 9.39 -30.97
CA VAL A 23 -10.21 9.31 -29.78
C VAL A 23 -8.94 8.51 -30.07
N ARG A 24 -9.04 7.37 -30.78
CA ARG A 24 -7.87 6.59 -31.18
C ARG A 24 -6.96 7.36 -32.13
N ALA A 25 -7.53 8.07 -33.10
CA ALA A 25 -6.79 8.91 -34.04
C ALA A 25 -6.06 10.08 -33.35
N ALA A 26 -6.67 10.62 -32.28
CA ALA A 26 -6.06 11.66 -31.44
C ALA A 26 -4.93 11.15 -30.51
N GLY A 27 -4.67 9.83 -30.48
CA GLY A 27 -3.63 9.22 -29.65
C GLY A 27 -4.15 8.52 -28.39
N GLY A 28 -5.46 8.34 -28.28
CA GLY A 28 -6.11 7.61 -27.20
C GLY A 28 -6.19 8.37 -25.87
N LEU A 29 -6.30 7.64 -24.77
CA LEU A 29 -6.42 8.23 -23.44
C LEU A 29 -5.08 8.82 -22.96
N PHE A 30 -5.07 10.11 -22.66
CA PHE A 30 -3.94 10.79 -22.03
C PHE A 30 -4.22 11.00 -20.54
N ILE A 31 -3.40 10.41 -19.67
CA ILE A 31 -3.54 10.47 -18.22
C ILE A 31 -2.59 11.52 -17.66
N ILE A 32 -3.13 12.49 -16.94
CA ILE A 32 -2.36 13.48 -16.18
C ILE A 32 -2.45 13.11 -14.70
N GLY A 33 -1.30 12.80 -14.09
CA GLY A 33 -1.17 12.64 -12.65
C GLY A 33 -0.60 13.91 -12.04
N THR A 34 -1.24 14.45 -11.02
CA THR A 34 -0.79 15.65 -10.29
C THR A 34 0.01 15.31 -9.04
N GLU A 35 -0.01 14.04 -8.64
CA GLU A 35 0.72 13.52 -7.50
C GLU A 35 1.22 12.10 -7.78
N ARG A 36 2.21 11.65 -6.99
CA ARG A 36 2.61 10.24 -6.93
C ARG A 36 2.05 9.59 -5.68
N HIS A 37 1.59 8.37 -5.82
CA HIS A 37 1.17 7.57 -4.68
C HIS A 37 2.38 7.05 -3.91
N GLU A 38 2.15 6.64 -2.68
CA GLU A 38 3.18 6.01 -1.84
C GLU A 38 3.70 4.68 -2.42
N SER A 39 2.95 4.05 -3.31
CA SER A 39 3.31 2.79 -3.96
C SER A 39 3.36 2.92 -5.48
N ARG A 40 4.49 2.51 -6.06
CA ARG A 40 4.68 2.44 -7.52
C ARG A 40 3.64 1.57 -8.20
N ARG A 41 3.13 0.54 -7.49
CA ARG A 41 2.08 -0.33 -8.03
C ARG A 41 0.81 0.44 -8.36
N ILE A 42 0.42 1.38 -7.51
CA ILE A 42 -0.78 2.21 -7.72
C ILE A 42 -0.56 3.16 -8.90
N ASP A 43 0.62 3.80 -8.98
CA ASP A 43 0.97 4.63 -10.12
C ASP A 43 0.95 3.85 -11.45
N ASN A 44 1.47 2.62 -11.44
CA ASN A 44 1.44 1.77 -12.61
C ASN A 44 0.01 1.31 -12.96
N GLN A 45 -0.86 1.11 -11.97
CA GLN A 45 -2.29 0.84 -12.22
C GLN A 45 -2.98 2.04 -12.86
N LEU A 46 -2.62 3.26 -12.46
CA LEU A 46 -3.12 4.48 -13.09
C LEU A 46 -2.62 4.59 -14.53
N ARG A 47 -1.31 4.46 -14.75
CA ARG A 47 -0.71 4.44 -16.10
C ARG A 47 -1.31 3.37 -17.00
N GLY A 48 -1.56 2.18 -16.45
CA GLY A 48 -2.14 1.05 -17.17
C GLY A 48 -3.62 1.22 -17.53
N ARG A 49 -4.23 2.37 -17.23
CA ARG A 49 -5.55 2.72 -17.76
C ARG A 49 -5.49 3.29 -19.17
N ALA A 50 -4.34 3.86 -19.57
CA ALA A 50 -4.06 4.21 -20.95
C ALA A 50 -3.56 2.97 -21.71
N GLY A 51 -3.79 2.90 -23.01
CA GLY A 51 -3.30 1.82 -23.88
C GLY A 51 -3.91 0.44 -23.61
N ARG A 52 -5.13 0.35 -23.11
CA ARG A 52 -5.80 -0.93 -22.88
C ARG A 52 -6.22 -1.58 -24.20
N GLN A 53 -6.13 -2.92 -24.24
CA GLN A 53 -6.51 -3.74 -25.41
C GLN A 53 -5.76 -3.36 -26.69
N GLY A 54 -4.58 -2.74 -26.58
CA GLY A 54 -3.78 -2.32 -27.75
C GLY A 54 -4.14 -0.94 -28.28
N ASP A 55 -5.07 -0.22 -27.66
CA ASP A 55 -5.35 1.16 -28.01
C ASP A 55 -4.15 2.06 -27.70
N PRO A 56 -3.90 3.13 -28.49
CA PRO A 56 -2.90 4.12 -28.16
C PRO A 56 -3.23 4.82 -26.83
N GLY A 57 -2.23 5.33 -26.16
CA GLY A 57 -2.42 6.09 -24.94
C GLY A 57 -1.09 6.59 -24.35
N ALA A 58 -1.17 7.62 -23.53
CA ALA A 58 -0.01 8.18 -22.88
C ALA A 58 -0.32 8.58 -21.44
N SER A 59 0.73 8.77 -20.64
CA SER A 59 0.58 9.27 -19.27
C SER A 59 1.73 10.18 -18.90
N ARG A 60 1.45 11.24 -18.15
CA ARG A 60 2.46 12.17 -17.63
C ARG A 60 2.13 12.54 -16.20
N PHE A 61 3.16 12.62 -15.36
CA PHE A 61 3.04 13.10 -13.98
C PHE A 61 3.67 14.49 -13.88
N TYR A 62 2.92 15.40 -13.27
CA TYR A 62 3.37 16.73 -12.86
C TYR A 62 3.40 16.75 -11.35
N LEU A 63 4.55 17.01 -10.77
CA LEU A 63 4.78 16.91 -9.34
C LEU A 63 5.29 18.22 -8.80
N SER A 64 4.85 18.59 -7.60
CA SER A 64 5.42 19.69 -6.85
C SER A 64 6.58 19.19 -5.97
N LEU A 65 7.55 20.04 -5.73
CA LEU A 65 8.60 19.79 -4.75
C LEU A 65 8.08 19.85 -3.31
N GLU A 66 6.91 20.45 -3.14
CA GLU A 66 6.19 20.55 -1.87
C GLU A 66 5.38 19.29 -1.56
N ASP A 67 5.20 18.38 -2.54
CA ASP A 67 4.50 17.11 -2.32
C ASP A 67 5.14 16.32 -1.18
N ASP A 68 4.31 15.66 -0.38
CA ASP A 68 4.75 14.93 0.82
C ASP A 68 5.87 13.91 0.53
N LEU A 69 5.82 13.24 -0.62
CA LEU A 69 6.85 12.30 -1.04
C LEU A 69 8.20 13.00 -1.23
N MET A 70 8.21 14.18 -1.84
CA MET A 70 9.42 14.96 -2.09
C MET A 70 9.93 15.57 -0.79
N ARG A 71 9.05 16.12 0.04
CA ARG A 71 9.39 16.74 1.32
C ARG A 71 10.01 15.75 2.30
N LEU A 72 9.47 14.50 2.38
CA LEU A 72 9.94 13.49 3.34
C LEU A 72 11.24 12.80 2.92
N PHE A 73 11.51 12.67 1.64
CA PHE A 73 12.59 11.80 1.14
C PHE A 73 13.52 12.44 0.09
N GLY A 74 13.17 13.57 -0.45
CA GLY A 74 13.91 14.21 -1.55
C GLY A 74 14.34 15.65 -1.28
N GLY A 75 13.79 16.29 -0.24
CA GLY A 75 13.86 17.74 -0.03
C GLY A 75 15.27 18.33 -0.12
N ASP A 76 16.21 17.83 0.67
CA ASP A 76 17.55 18.42 0.78
C ASP A 76 18.36 18.36 -0.52
N ARG A 77 18.24 17.25 -1.26
CA ARG A 77 19.00 17.06 -2.53
C ARG A 77 18.41 17.84 -3.69
N VAL A 78 17.10 17.95 -3.71
CA VAL A 78 16.40 18.67 -4.79
C VAL A 78 16.47 20.17 -4.54
N SER A 79 16.34 20.63 -3.29
CA SER A 79 16.52 22.02 -2.92
C SER A 79 17.92 22.52 -3.30
N SER A 80 18.98 21.80 -2.94
CA SER A 80 20.33 22.17 -3.29
C SER A 80 20.58 22.17 -4.81
N LEU A 81 19.89 21.32 -5.57
CA LEU A 81 19.95 21.33 -7.02
C LEU A 81 19.25 22.56 -7.61
N MET A 82 18.10 22.95 -7.07
CA MET A 82 17.37 24.16 -7.48
C MET A 82 18.19 25.42 -7.24
N ASP A 83 18.79 25.53 -6.05
CA ASP A 83 19.66 26.65 -5.68
C ASP A 83 20.87 26.76 -6.63
N THR A 84 21.41 25.61 -7.05
CA THR A 84 22.56 25.57 -7.97
C THR A 84 22.18 25.95 -9.40
N LEU A 85 21.00 25.56 -9.86
CA LEU A 85 20.53 25.77 -11.22
C LEU A 85 19.89 27.15 -11.42
N LYS A 86 19.60 27.90 -10.35
CA LYS A 86 18.93 29.22 -10.39
C LYS A 86 17.71 29.23 -11.32
N LEU A 87 16.92 28.17 -11.25
CA LEU A 87 15.73 28.02 -12.07
C LEU A 87 14.59 28.83 -11.46
N ASP A 88 13.77 29.41 -12.35
CA ASP A 88 12.55 30.11 -11.96
C ASP A 88 11.53 29.10 -11.40
N GLU A 89 10.78 29.48 -10.36
CA GLU A 89 9.85 28.58 -9.65
C GLU A 89 8.80 27.95 -10.57
N ASP A 90 8.42 28.65 -11.64
CA ASP A 90 7.41 28.22 -12.61
C ASP A 90 7.97 27.36 -13.77
N THR A 91 9.28 27.10 -13.80
CA THR A 91 9.87 26.35 -14.91
C THR A 91 9.76 24.86 -14.72
N PRO A 92 9.08 24.12 -15.60
CA PRO A 92 8.97 22.67 -15.51
C PRO A 92 10.33 22.00 -15.75
N ILE A 93 10.78 21.22 -14.77
CA ILE A 93 12.09 20.57 -14.82
C ILE A 93 11.93 19.12 -15.26
N GLU A 94 12.40 18.79 -16.43
CA GLU A 94 12.52 17.40 -16.89
C GLU A 94 13.97 16.94 -16.72
N ASN A 95 14.25 16.32 -15.56
CA ASN A 95 15.60 15.81 -15.27
C ASN A 95 15.55 14.36 -14.81
N ARG A 96 16.39 13.54 -15.41
CA ARG A 96 16.54 12.11 -15.09
C ARG A 96 16.95 11.88 -13.64
N MET A 97 17.73 12.81 -13.06
CA MET A 97 18.17 12.75 -11.66
C MET A 97 16.99 12.92 -10.71
N ILE A 98 16.08 13.87 -11.00
CA ILE A 98 14.86 14.07 -10.19
C ILE A 98 13.97 12.85 -10.25
N THR A 99 13.77 12.26 -11.42
CA THR A 99 13.02 11.02 -11.58
C THR A 99 13.61 9.89 -10.73
N SER A 100 14.94 9.71 -10.76
CA SER A 100 15.64 8.69 -9.98
C SER A 100 15.53 8.94 -8.47
N THR A 101 15.60 10.19 -8.04
CA THR A 101 15.43 10.58 -6.63
C THR A 101 14.03 10.26 -6.15
N LEU A 102 13.03 10.58 -6.95
CA LEU A 102 11.63 10.28 -6.68
C LEU A 102 11.37 8.76 -6.56
N GLU A 103 11.89 7.97 -7.49
CA GLU A 103 11.78 6.51 -7.44
C GLU A 103 12.46 5.92 -6.19
N SER A 104 13.59 6.48 -5.79
CA SER A 104 14.29 6.08 -4.58
C SER A 104 13.51 6.44 -3.32
N ALA A 105 12.90 7.62 -3.29
CA ALA A 105 12.03 8.09 -2.22
C ALA A 105 10.82 7.16 -2.06
N GLN A 106 10.14 6.86 -3.15
CA GLN A 106 8.99 5.97 -3.18
C GLN A 106 9.35 4.55 -2.71
N LYS A 107 10.51 4.03 -3.13
CA LYS A 107 11.02 2.72 -2.68
C LYS A 107 11.30 2.68 -1.17
N LYS A 108 11.84 3.77 -0.60
CA LYS A 108 12.06 3.87 0.85
C LYS A 108 10.75 3.89 1.63
N LEU A 109 9.74 4.61 1.13
CA LEU A 109 8.42 4.66 1.74
C LEU A 109 7.71 3.30 1.67
N GLU A 110 7.77 2.63 0.53
CA GLU A 110 7.27 1.25 0.38
C GLU A 110 7.92 0.30 1.40
N GLY A 111 9.25 0.39 1.57
CA GLY A 111 10.02 -0.40 2.54
C GLY A 111 9.57 -0.13 3.98
N ARG A 112 9.40 1.13 4.38
CA ARG A 112 8.90 1.50 5.70
C ARG A 112 7.49 0.95 5.95
N ASN A 113 6.59 1.12 5.01
CA ASN A 113 5.22 0.61 5.11
C ASN A 113 5.18 -0.93 5.16
N PHE A 114 6.10 -1.60 4.46
CA PHE A 114 6.26 -3.04 4.54
C PHE A 114 6.71 -3.49 5.94
N GLU A 115 7.72 -2.85 6.53
CA GLU A 115 8.19 -3.19 7.88
C GLU A 115 7.12 -2.98 8.96
N ILE A 116 6.35 -1.87 8.86
CA ILE A 116 5.23 -1.64 9.77
C ILE A 116 4.21 -2.79 9.69
N ARG A 117 3.78 -3.16 8.48
CA ARG A 117 2.83 -4.27 8.29
C ARG A 117 3.39 -5.59 8.78
N LYS A 118 4.67 -5.87 8.52
CA LYS A 118 5.34 -7.08 8.98
C LYS A 118 5.36 -7.18 10.51
N ASN A 119 5.62 -6.06 11.19
CA ASN A 119 5.59 -6.04 12.65
C ASN A 119 4.18 -6.25 13.20
N VAL A 120 3.16 -5.63 12.60
CA VAL A 120 1.75 -5.89 12.98
C VAL A 120 1.39 -7.36 12.83
N LEU A 121 1.76 -8.00 11.72
CA LEU A 121 1.53 -9.43 11.51
C LEU A 121 2.23 -10.29 12.58
N LYS A 122 3.47 -9.96 12.97
CA LYS A 122 4.17 -10.67 14.04
C LYS A 122 3.43 -10.61 15.39
N TYR A 123 2.86 -9.45 15.71
CA TYR A 123 2.03 -9.32 16.92
C TYR A 123 0.75 -10.13 16.80
N ASP A 124 0.10 -10.12 15.64
CA ASP A 124 -1.11 -10.90 15.40
C ASP A 124 -0.85 -12.41 15.51
N ASP A 125 0.28 -12.89 14.99
CA ASP A 125 0.70 -14.30 15.12
C ASP A 125 0.85 -14.70 16.58
N VAL A 126 1.48 -13.87 17.43
CA VAL A 126 1.62 -14.13 18.87
C VAL A 126 0.26 -14.17 19.56
N MET A 127 -0.62 -13.21 19.24
CA MET A 127 -1.98 -13.17 19.79
C MET A 127 -2.80 -14.38 19.37
N ASN A 128 -2.66 -14.85 18.13
CA ASN A 128 -3.34 -16.04 17.64
C ASN A 128 -2.85 -17.31 18.34
N GLN A 129 -1.54 -17.46 18.54
CA GLN A 129 -0.96 -18.57 19.30
C GLN A 129 -1.49 -18.60 20.74
N GLN A 130 -1.54 -17.44 21.41
CA GLN A 130 -2.13 -17.35 22.76
C GLN A 130 -3.60 -17.73 22.76
N ARG A 131 -4.35 -17.28 21.76
CA ARG A 131 -5.77 -17.61 21.60
C ARG A 131 -5.96 -19.12 21.39
N GLU A 132 -5.18 -19.75 20.54
CA GLU A 132 -5.24 -21.19 20.29
C GLU A 132 -4.97 -22.00 21.57
N ILE A 133 -3.98 -21.61 22.36
CA ILE A 133 -3.66 -22.25 23.63
C ILE A 133 -4.85 -22.15 24.59
N ILE A 134 -5.38 -20.92 24.78
CA ILE A 134 -6.49 -20.67 25.71
C ILE A 134 -7.75 -21.41 25.26
N TYR A 135 -8.08 -21.35 23.98
CA TYR A 135 -9.26 -22.06 23.46
C TYR A 135 -9.07 -23.57 23.46
N GLY A 136 -7.85 -24.08 23.25
CA GLY A 136 -7.53 -25.49 23.43
C GLY A 136 -7.77 -25.96 24.86
N GLN A 137 -7.27 -25.22 25.85
CA GLN A 137 -7.53 -25.51 27.27
C GLN A 137 -9.02 -25.45 27.62
N ARG A 138 -9.69 -24.38 27.18
CA ARG A 138 -11.13 -24.24 27.38
C ARG A 138 -11.92 -25.43 26.81
N ARG A 139 -11.52 -25.89 25.61
CA ARG A 139 -12.19 -27.02 24.97
C ARG A 139 -12.04 -28.30 25.77
N LYS A 140 -10.85 -28.61 26.30
CA LYS A 140 -10.61 -29.75 27.17
C LYS A 140 -11.55 -29.75 28.37
N VAL A 141 -11.74 -28.59 29.03
CA VAL A 141 -12.66 -28.43 30.16
C VAL A 141 -14.09 -28.68 29.75
N LEU A 142 -14.53 -28.16 28.61
CA LEU A 142 -15.90 -28.32 28.12
C LEU A 142 -16.20 -29.74 27.65
N ASP A 143 -15.19 -30.44 27.13
CA ASP A 143 -15.30 -31.83 26.70
C ASP A 143 -15.23 -32.83 27.92
N GLY A 144 -15.00 -32.30 29.14
CA GLY A 144 -14.94 -33.08 30.38
C GLY A 144 -13.67 -33.88 30.58
N GLU A 145 -12.57 -33.47 29.92
CA GLU A 145 -11.26 -34.09 30.15
C GLU A 145 -10.76 -33.77 31.56
N ASP A 146 -10.04 -34.73 32.18
CA ASP A 146 -9.39 -34.48 33.47
C ASP A 146 -8.16 -33.55 33.30
N ILE A 147 -8.29 -32.35 33.81
CA ILE A 147 -7.24 -31.31 33.77
C ILE A 147 -6.48 -31.19 35.08
N SER A 148 -6.63 -32.12 36.01
CA SER A 148 -5.98 -32.06 37.36
C SER A 148 -4.46 -31.93 37.27
N THR A 149 -3.84 -32.63 36.33
CA THR A 149 -2.40 -32.59 36.13
C THR A 149 -1.92 -31.20 35.65
N GLU A 150 -2.65 -30.60 34.70
CA GLU A 150 -2.37 -29.27 34.22
C GLU A 150 -2.56 -28.21 35.33
N MET A 151 -3.61 -28.35 36.14
CA MET A 151 -3.86 -27.45 37.26
C MET A 151 -2.75 -27.54 38.33
N HIS A 152 -2.31 -28.72 38.67
CA HIS A 152 -1.19 -28.91 39.63
C HIS A 152 0.11 -28.32 39.06
N LYS A 153 0.35 -28.47 37.78
CA LYS A 153 1.54 -27.88 37.14
C LYS A 153 1.48 -26.34 37.19
N MET A 154 0.38 -25.71 36.84
CA MET A 154 0.20 -24.25 36.90
C MET A 154 0.37 -23.71 38.32
N LEU A 155 -0.17 -24.41 39.34
CA LEU A 155 0.00 -24.05 40.75
C LEU A 155 1.47 -24.10 41.16
N ARG A 156 2.18 -25.16 40.77
CA ARG A 156 3.62 -25.31 41.09
C ARG A 156 4.43 -24.20 40.43
N GLU A 157 4.25 -23.96 39.15
CA GLU A 157 4.95 -22.91 38.43
C GLU A 157 4.70 -21.51 39.03
N ASN A 158 3.48 -21.24 39.50
CA ASN A 158 3.14 -19.98 40.15
C ASN A 158 3.84 -19.87 41.53
N ILE A 159 3.88 -20.96 42.32
CA ILE A 159 4.56 -21.00 43.61
C ILE A 159 6.08 -20.82 43.41
N ASP A 160 6.69 -21.54 42.47
CA ASP A 160 8.11 -21.45 42.16
C ASP A 160 8.50 -20.04 41.71
N SER A 161 7.69 -19.43 40.86
CA SER A 161 7.88 -18.04 40.40
C SER A 161 7.79 -17.03 41.55
N SER A 162 6.79 -17.23 42.44
CA SER A 162 6.61 -16.35 43.60
C SER A 162 7.74 -16.53 44.60
N CYS A 163 8.19 -17.77 44.85
CA CYS A 163 9.35 -18.04 45.68
C CYS A 163 10.62 -17.41 45.11
N ALA A 164 10.85 -17.54 43.81
CA ALA A 164 11.99 -16.91 43.12
C ALA A 164 11.98 -15.38 43.24
N GLN A 165 10.79 -14.78 43.17
CA GLN A 165 10.64 -13.32 43.24
C GLN A 165 10.80 -12.76 44.67
N PHE A 166 10.28 -13.46 45.68
CA PHE A 166 10.20 -12.93 47.03
C PHE A 166 11.18 -13.57 48.02
N LEU A 167 11.69 -14.79 47.74
CA LEU A 167 12.61 -15.52 48.60
C LEU A 167 14.06 -15.58 48.05
N ALA A 168 14.29 -15.15 46.80
CA ALA A 168 15.64 -14.96 46.28
C ALA A 168 16.19 -13.63 46.80
N GLY A 169 16.41 -13.56 48.07
CA GLY A 169 17.06 -12.46 48.75
C GLY A 169 18.37 -12.95 49.37
N ASP A 170 19.47 -12.27 49.02
CA ASP A 170 20.83 -12.25 49.50
C ASP A 170 21.72 -13.43 49.12
#